data_39adc85a5013bfd69f5ef973f092a5ad
#
_entry.id   39adc85a5013bfd69f5ef973f092a5ad
#
_cell.length_a   1.000
_cell.length_b   1.000
_cell.length_c   1.000
_cell.angle_alpha   90.00
_cell.angle_beta   90.00
_cell.angle_gamma   90.00
#
_symmetry.space_group_name_H-M   'P 1'
#
loop_
_entity.id
_entity.type
_entity.pdbx_description
1 polymer ?
#
loop_
_entity_poly.entity_id
_entity_poly.type
_entity_poly.pdbx_seq_one_letter_code
_entity_poly.pdbx_strand_id
1 'polypeptide(L)'
;EIELMLKKEDIEKIIPQRAPFLMIDEIENMVVGKSCIGYKYVNEDEWYFKGHFPNNPIMPGVLIVEALAQTGAVAILSQKENIGKNVLFGGMDKIRFKKQVKPGDILKLEV
;
A
#
# COMPACT_ATOMS: atom_id res chain seq x y z
N GLU A 1 -10.37 21.71 -3.98
CA GLU A 1 -9.94 20.31 -3.85
C GLU A 1 -9.38 19.82 -5.17
N ILE A 2 -8.12 19.47 -5.18
CA ILE A 2 -7.46 19.03 -6.40
C ILE A 2 -7.32 17.52 -6.35
N GLU A 3 -7.89 16.83 -7.34
CA GLU A 3 -7.64 15.42 -7.51
C GLU A 3 -6.18 15.24 -7.91
N LEU A 4 -5.41 14.61 -7.04
CA LEU A 4 -4.00 14.38 -7.26
C LEU A 4 -3.76 12.88 -7.39
N MET A 5 -3.25 12.48 -8.55
CA MET A 5 -2.82 11.11 -8.76
C MET A 5 -1.31 11.07 -8.59
N LEU A 6 -0.85 10.37 -7.54
CA LEU A 6 0.57 10.14 -7.31
C LEU A 6 0.97 8.82 -7.93
N LYS A 7 2.09 8.81 -8.62
CA LYS A 7 2.71 7.62 -9.18
C LYS A 7 3.81 7.11 -8.26
N LYS A 8 4.39 5.97 -8.60
CA LYS A 8 5.40 5.31 -7.76
C LYS A 8 6.57 6.25 -7.41
N GLU A 9 7.05 7.04 -8.37
CA GLU A 9 8.15 7.98 -8.14
C GLU A 9 7.80 9.03 -7.08
N ASP A 10 6.56 9.49 -7.09
CA ASP A 10 6.10 10.48 -6.11
C ASP A 10 5.97 9.86 -4.72
N ILE A 11 5.44 8.63 -4.68
CA ILE A 11 5.29 7.88 -3.43
C ILE A 11 6.66 7.66 -2.78
N GLU A 12 7.67 7.31 -3.58
CA GLU A 12 9.03 7.09 -3.08
C GLU A 12 9.68 8.34 -2.49
N LYS A 13 9.21 9.51 -2.87
CA LYS A 13 9.68 10.77 -2.27
C LYS A 13 9.06 11.02 -0.90
N ILE A 14 7.95 10.34 -0.58
CA ILE A 14 7.19 10.56 0.65
C ILE A 14 7.50 9.51 1.69
N ILE A 15 7.53 8.22 1.30
CA ILE A 15 7.77 7.12 2.22
C ILE A 15 9.12 6.45 1.94
N PRO A 16 9.75 5.83 2.96
CA PRO A 16 11.09 5.23 2.78
C PRO A 16 11.09 3.87 2.12
N GLN A 17 9.97 3.15 2.08
CA GLN A 17 9.91 1.81 1.50
C GLN A 17 10.29 1.83 0.03
N ARG A 18 10.98 0.78 -0.40
CA ARG A 18 11.42 0.60 -1.79
C ARG A 18 11.12 -0.83 -2.24
N ALA A 19 11.13 -1.05 -3.56
CA ALA A 19 10.99 -2.40 -4.08
C ALA A 19 12.06 -3.31 -3.49
N PRO A 20 11.76 -4.55 -3.15
CA PRO A 20 10.49 -5.24 -3.41
C PRO A 20 9.43 -5.06 -2.31
N PHE A 21 9.71 -4.30 -1.26
CA PHE A 21 8.80 -4.13 -0.13
C PHE A 21 7.76 -3.03 -0.32
N LEU A 22 7.93 -2.18 -1.30
CA LEU A 22 6.93 -1.14 -1.62
C LEU A 22 5.68 -1.80 -2.19
N MET A 23 4.53 -1.60 -1.52
CA MET A 23 3.28 -2.30 -1.83
C MET A 23 2.22 -1.40 -2.47
N ILE A 24 2.58 -0.22 -2.96
CA ILE A 24 1.64 0.73 -3.55
C ILE A 24 2.17 1.19 -4.90
N ASP A 25 1.30 1.19 -5.90
CA ASP A 25 1.66 1.66 -7.24
C ASP A 25 1.15 3.07 -7.52
N GLU A 26 -0.03 3.42 -6.97
CA GLU A 26 -0.64 4.74 -7.18
C GLU A 26 -1.42 5.18 -5.96
N ILE A 27 -1.52 6.50 -5.79
CA ILE A 27 -2.37 7.12 -4.76
C ILE A 27 -3.30 8.11 -5.45
N GLU A 28 -4.57 8.12 -5.05
CA GLU A 28 -5.53 9.09 -5.55
C GLU A 28 -6.36 9.67 -4.41
N ASN A 29 -6.98 10.82 -4.65
CA ASN A 29 -7.90 11.47 -3.71
C ASN A 29 -7.30 11.67 -2.32
N MET A 30 -6.04 12.11 -2.26
CA MET A 30 -5.39 12.33 -0.98
C MET A 30 -5.86 13.63 -0.33
N VAL A 31 -6.36 13.50 0.91
CA VAL A 31 -6.56 14.64 1.80
C VAL A 31 -5.42 14.56 2.82
N VAL A 32 -4.45 15.42 2.68
CA VAL A 32 -3.20 15.37 3.46
C VAL A 32 -3.48 15.29 4.96
N GLY A 33 -2.90 14.29 5.60
CA GLY A 33 -3.08 14.05 7.03
C GLY A 33 -4.40 13.39 7.43
N LYS A 34 -5.28 13.09 6.47
CA LYS A 34 -6.61 12.53 6.78
C LYS A 34 -6.91 11.22 6.07
N SER A 35 -6.81 11.19 4.75
CA SER A 35 -7.24 10.03 3.99
C SER A 35 -6.61 9.97 2.61
N CYS A 36 -6.60 8.80 2.01
CA CYS A 36 -6.25 8.62 0.60
C CYS A 36 -6.68 7.24 0.14
N ILE A 37 -6.60 7.02 -1.17
CA ILE A 37 -6.89 5.74 -1.79
C ILE A 37 -5.62 5.27 -2.49
N GLY A 38 -5.13 4.10 -2.10
CA GLY A 38 -3.98 3.48 -2.73
C GLY A 38 -4.40 2.36 -3.67
N TYR A 39 -3.58 2.11 -4.67
CA TYR A 39 -3.78 1.00 -5.62
C TYR A 39 -2.50 0.17 -5.71
N LYS A 40 -2.67 -1.13 -5.67
CA LYS A 40 -1.62 -2.11 -5.93
C LYS A 40 -2.05 -2.98 -7.10
N TYR A 41 -1.27 -2.97 -8.19
CA TYR A 41 -1.47 -3.88 -9.30
C TYR A 41 -0.71 -5.17 -9.01
N VAL A 42 -1.45 -6.24 -8.73
CA VAL A 42 -0.86 -7.50 -8.29
C VAL A 42 -0.39 -8.29 -9.51
N ASN A 43 0.92 -8.35 -9.69
CA ASN A 43 1.53 -9.04 -10.83
C ASN A 43 1.82 -10.51 -10.50
N GLU A 44 1.83 -11.35 -11.53
CA GLU A 44 2.07 -12.79 -11.33
C GLU A 44 3.50 -13.11 -10.91
N ASP A 45 4.45 -12.19 -11.13
CA ASP A 45 5.85 -12.36 -10.77
C ASP A 45 6.21 -11.76 -9.41
N GLU A 46 5.23 -11.39 -8.59
CA GLU A 46 5.50 -10.90 -7.24
C GLU A 46 6.28 -11.95 -6.45
N TRP A 47 7.27 -11.47 -5.67
CA TRP A 47 8.21 -12.36 -4.97
C TRP A 47 7.57 -13.36 -4.01
N TYR A 48 6.42 -13.02 -3.41
CA TYR A 48 5.76 -13.86 -2.41
C TYR A 48 4.98 -15.04 -3.01
N PHE A 49 4.64 -14.99 -4.30
CA PHE A 49 3.83 -16.03 -4.92
C PHE A 49 4.55 -17.35 -5.07
N LYS A 50 5.88 -17.35 -5.11
CA LYS A 50 6.65 -18.61 -5.23
C LYS A 50 6.42 -19.56 -4.06
N GLY A 51 6.21 -19.01 -2.87
CA GLY A 51 5.99 -19.78 -1.67
C GLY A 51 4.56 -19.77 -1.16
N HIS A 52 3.73 -18.85 -1.64
CA HIS A 52 2.40 -18.64 -1.07
C HIS A 52 1.32 -18.57 -2.17
N PHE A 53 1.01 -19.60 -2.90
CA PHE A 53 1.55 -20.97 -2.82
C PHE A 53 1.99 -21.42 -4.21
N PRO A 54 2.89 -22.41 -4.36
CA PRO A 54 3.48 -22.75 -5.67
C PRO A 54 2.47 -23.02 -6.80
N ASN A 55 1.37 -23.72 -6.50
CA ASN A 55 0.35 -24.04 -7.51
C ASN A 55 -0.95 -23.25 -7.33
N ASN A 56 -0.97 -22.30 -6.40
CA ASN A 56 -2.16 -21.50 -6.11
C ASN A 56 -1.71 -20.15 -5.53
N PRO A 57 -1.26 -19.23 -6.38
CA PRO A 57 -0.72 -17.95 -5.90
C PRO A 57 -1.80 -17.08 -5.26
N ILE A 58 -1.57 -16.71 -4.01
CA ILE A 58 -2.45 -15.87 -3.20
C ILE A 58 -1.59 -14.85 -2.49
N MET A 59 -1.98 -13.58 -2.53
CA MET A 59 -1.27 -12.55 -1.80
C MET A 59 -1.47 -12.74 -0.29
N PRO A 60 -0.38 -12.86 0.49
CA PRO A 60 -0.51 -13.01 1.95
C PRO A 60 -1.27 -11.85 2.58
N GLY A 61 -2.19 -12.18 3.50
CA GLY A 61 -3.00 -11.17 4.18
C GLY A 61 -2.16 -10.15 4.93
N VAL A 62 -1.04 -10.57 5.53
CA VAL A 62 -0.15 -9.65 6.25
C VAL A 62 0.46 -8.61 5.32
N LEU A 63 0.66 -8.92 4.04
CA LEU A 63 1.16 -7.96 3.06
C LEU A 63 0.08 -7.00 2.60
N ILE A 64 -1.19 -7.42 2.61
CA ILE A 64 -2.32 -6.51 2.36
C ILE A 64 -2.39 -5.48 3.49
N VAL A 65 -2.20 -5.92 4.73
CA VAL A 65 -2.14 -5.02 5.89
C VAL A 65 -0.96 -4.06 5.75
N GLU A 66 0.19 -4.55 5.29
CA GLU A 66 1.35 -3.69 5.05
C GLU A 66 1.04 -2.65 3.98
N ALA A 67 0.36 -3.05 2.90
CA ALA A 67 -0.04 -2.11 1.84
C ALA A 67 -0.97 -1.02 2.38
N LEU A 68 -1.91 -1.37 3.25
CA LEU A 68 -2.78 -0.39 3.91
C LEU A 68 -1.97 0.56 4.79
N ALA A 69 -1.01 0.05 5.54
CA ALA A 69 -0.15 0.87 6.40
C ALA A 69 0.69 1.84 5.57
N GLN A 70 1.24 1.39 4.44
CA GLN A 70 2.00 2.25 3.55
C GLN A 70 1.12 3.34 2.95
N THR A 71 -0.11 2.99 2.56
CA THR A 71 -1.07 3.96 2.03
C THR A 71 -1.37 5.05 3.06
N GLY A 72 -1.62 4.65 4.31
CA GLY A 72 -1.84 5.61 5.39
C GLY A 72 -0.62 6.47 5.68
N ALA A 73 0.57 5.88 5.59
CA ALA A 73 1.82 6.60 5.79
C ALA A 73 2.00 7.71 4.74
N VAL A 74 1.59 7.47 3.49
CA VAL A 74 1.66 8.49 2.44
C VAL A 74 0.85 9.72 2.85
N ALA A 75 -0.38 9.53 3.33
CA ALA A 75 -1.22 10.64 3.76
C ALA A 75 -0.61 11.42 4.93
N ILE A 76 -0.08 10.71 5.93
CA ILE A 76 0.50 11.32 7.12
C ILE A 76 1.81 12.05 6.81
N LEU A 77 2.71 11.40 6.07
CA LEU A 77 4.04 11.96 5.78
C LEU A 77 4.01 13.04 4.69
N SER A 78 2.87 13.22 4.03
CA SER A 78 2.69 14.32 3.09
C SER A 78 2.46 15.66 3.81
N GLN A 79 2.21 15.67 5.12
CA GLN A 79 2.14 16.89 5.90
C GLN A 79 3.55 17.48 6.05
N LYS A 80 3.69 18.80 5.93
CA LYS A 80 4.99 19.47 6.00
C LYS A 80 5.76 19.13 7.27
N GLU A 81 5.08 19.12 8.42
CA GLU A 81 5.70 18.86 9.71
C GLU A 81 6.19 17.42 9.87
N ASN A 82 5.76 16.53 8.99
CA ASN A 82 6.10 15.11 9.07
C ASN A 82 7.12 14.66 8.02
N ILE A 83 7.53 15.54 7.13
CA ILE A 83 8.51 15.18 6.09
C ILE A 83 9.80 14.66 6.74
N GLY A 84 10.25 13.49 6.28
CA GLY A 84 11.47 12.87 6.78
C GLY A 84 11.30 12.02 8.01
N LYS A 85 10.10 11.98 8.60
CA LYS A 85 9.83 11.11 9.74
C LYS A 85 9.53 9.69 9.28
N ASN A 86 9.71 8.72 10.18
CA ASN A 86 9.33 7.34 9.94
C ASN A 86 8.01 7.06 10.63
N VAL A 87 7.13 6.34 9.95
CA VAL A 87 5.87 5.86 10.53
C VAL A 87 6.02 4.39 10.83
N LEU A 88 5.87 4.03 12.10
CA LEU A 88 5.92 2.64 12.54
C LEU A 88 4.51 2.16 12.85
N PHE A 89 4.19 0.96 12.35
CA PHE A 89 2.90 0.35 12.58
C PHE A 89 2.80 -0.17 14.01
N GLY A 90 1.90 0.43 14.80
CA GLY A 90 1.74 0.09 16.22
C GLY A 90 0.74 -1.03 16.52
N GLY A 91 -0.18 -1.29 15.62
CA GLY A 91 -1.18 -2.32 15.83
C GLY A 91 -2.39 -2.18 14.93
N MET A 92 -3.25 -3.20 14.94
CA MET A 92 -4.46 -3.22 14.14
C MET A 92 -5.49 -4.17 14.75
N ASP A 93 -6.77 -3.74 14.78
CA ASP A 93 -7.87 -4.54 15.31
C ASP A 93 -8.88 -4.93 14.23
N LYS A 94 -9.57 -6.05 14.45
CA LYS A 94 -10.75 -6.45 13.67
C LYS A 94 -10.54 -6.52 12.18
N ILE A 95 -9.41 -7.08 11.75
CA ILE A 95 -9.10 -7.27 10.33
C ILE A 95 -9.82 -8.49 9.81
N ARG A 96 -10.42 -8.36 8.63
CA ARG A 96 -11.08 -9.48 7.95
C ARG A 96 -10.68 -9.51 6.49
N PHE A 97 -10.38 -10.70 5.99
CA PHE A 97 -10.08 -10.93 4.58
C PHE A 97 -11.22 -11.75 3.98
N LYS A 98 -12.09 -11.11 3.20
CA LYS A 98 -13.28 -11.76 2.63
C LYS A 98 -13.02 -12.44 1.30
N LYS A 99 -11.99 -12.02 0.59
CA LYS A 99 -11.60 -12.58 -0.71
C LYS A 99 -10.10 -12.74 -0.78
N GLN A 100 -9.67 -13.76 -1.52
CA GLN A 100 -8.26 -13.95 -1.83
C GLN A 100 -7.84 -12.96 -2.92
N VAL A 101 -6.64 -12.40 -2.78
CA VAL A 101 -6.05 -11.53 -3.79
C VAL A 101 -5.08 -12.36 -4.60
N LYS A 102 -5.27 -12.37 -5.92
CA LYS A 102 -4.54 -13.23 -6.86
C LYS A 102 -3.84 -12.40 -7.92
N PRO A 103 -2.87 -13.00 -8.64
CA PRO A 103 -2.24 -12.31 -9.76
C PRO A 103 -3.28 -11.78 -10.75
N GLY A 104 -3.09 -10.56 -11.22
CA GLY A 104 -4.01 -9.89 -12.13
C GLY A 104 -5.03 -9.01 -11.43
N ASP A 105 -5.17 -9.12 -10.11
CA ASP A 105 -6.09 -8.27 -9.35
C ASP A 105 -5.53 -6.87 -9.17
N ILE A 106 -6.44 -5.92 -9.04
CA ILE A 106 -6.11 -4.55 -8.62
C ILE A 106 -6.64 -4.38 -7.21
N LEU A 107 -5.74 -4.18 -6.26
CA LEU A 107 -6.09 -4.01 -4.86
C LEU A 107 -6.32 -2.53 -4.57
N LYS A 108 -7.53 -2.19 -4.15
CA LYS A 108 -7.89 -0.82 -3.77
C LYS A 108 -7.82 -0.68 -2.25
N LEU A 109 -7.04 0.27 -1.79
CA LEU A 109 -6.69 0.46 -0.39
C LEU A 109 -7.24 1.80 0.11
N GLU A 110 -8.36 1.78 0.80
CA GLU A 110 -8.98 2.99 1.33
C GLU A 110 -8.61 3.17 2.81
N VAL A 111 -8.02 4.31 3.15
CA VAL A 111 -7.60 4.63 4.52
C VAL A 111 -8.01 6.03 4.93
#